data_4b6786749344233f1d5c0cf098b05d62
#
_entry.id   4b6786749344233f1d5c0cf098b05d62
#
_cell.length_a   1.000
_cell.length_b   1.000
_cell.length_c   1.000
_cell.angle_alpha   90.00
_cell.angle_beta   90.00
_cell.angle_gamma   90.00
#
_symmetry.space_group_name_H-M   'P 1'
#
loop_
_entity.id
_entity.type
_entity.pdbx_description
1 polymer ?
#
loop_
_entity_poly.entity_id
_entity_poly.type
_entity_poly.pdbx_seq_one_letter_code
_entity_poly.pdbx_strand_id
1 'polypeptide(L)'
;MEVIAEIRRRHLVSRESISSIARDLKLSRPTVRKHLRTESEVVYLRAHQPVPKLGAFRSVLEGWLNTERQLPKAQRRTAQRLFEGLQAEGYRGAYDSVQRFVKQWKSAQTKPSIKEAFVPLVFAPGDACQFDWSQEHVEIGGVALSIKVAHFRLAYSRQMFVVGYPCETQEMVLDAHNRAFAFFGGVPKRMIYDNLKTVVDAILVGKERRFNRRFMALANHYLFEPAACTPASGWEKGQIENQVGNVREWLFTPKARFPSFAALNDWLASRCRELAQRKHPVEATRTIADCF
;
A
#
# COMPACT_ATOMS: atom_id res chain seq x y z
N MET A 1 8.38 -21.07 -27.13
CA MET A 1 7.15 -21.58 -27.82
C MET A 1 7.34 -21.61 -29.34
N GLU A 2 7.79 -20.54 -29.97
CA GLU A 2 8.03 -20.46 -31.44
C GLU A 2 8.90 -21.60 -32.00
N VAL A 3 10.04 -21.91 -31.37
CA VAL A 3 10.99 -22.93 -31.86
C VAL A 3 10.38 -24.33 -31.92
N ILE A 4 9.54 -24.72 -30.96
CA ILE A 4 8.89 -26.05 -30.96
C ILE A 4 7.85 -26.14 -32.07
N ALA A 5 7.05 -25.10 -32.24
CA ALA A 5 6.07 -25.02 -33.31
C ALA A 5 6.76 -25.03 -34.68
N GLU A 6 7.88 -24.36 -34.85
CA GLU A 6 8.68 -24.33 -36.06
C GLU A 6 9.27 -25.73 -36.39
N ILE A 7 9.88 -26.41 -35.41
CA ILE A 7 10.38 -27.80 -35.58
C ILE A 7 9.27 -28.71 -36.10
N ARG A 8 8.08 -28.66 -35.50
CA ARG A 8 6.93 -29.48 -35.88
C ARG A 8 6.44 -29.16 -37.28
N ARG A 9 6.26 -27.85 -37.60
CA ARG A 9 5.84 -27.40 -38.92
C ARG A 9 6.82 -27.87 -40.00
N ARG A 10 8.13 -27.66 -39.81
CA ARG A 10 9.16 -28.04 -40.78
C ARG A 10 9.22 -29.56 -41.00
N HIS A 11 9.09 -30.36 -39.93
CA HIS A 11 9.14 -31.81 -40.08
C HIS A 11 7.84 -32.40 -40.57
N LEU A 12 6.69 -32.02 -39.99
CA LEU A 12 5.39 -32.67 -40.27
C LEU A 12 4.72 -32.12 -41.52
N VAL A 13 4.88 -30.84 -41.84
CA VAL A 13 4.27 -30.19 -43.01
C VAL A 13 5.27 -30.10 -44.16
N SER A 14 6.46 -29.56 -43.95
CA SER A 14 7.47 -29.37 -45.01
C SER A 14 8.32 -30.62 -45.29
N ARG A 15 8.15 -31.69 -44.51
CA ARG A 15 8.86 -32.99 -44.68
C ARG A 15 10.40 -32.87 -44.60
N GLU A 16 10.92 -31.85 -43.94
CA GLU A 16 12.37 -31.65 -43.77
C GLU A 16 12.97 -32.71 -42.85
N SER A 17 14.24 -33.07 -43.15
CA SER A 17 14.95 -34.06 -42.34
C SER A 17 15.35 -33.47 -40.96
N ILE A 18 15.35 -34.34 -39.92
CA ILE A 18 15.78 -33.98 -38.56
C ILE A 18 17.21 -33.38 -38.58
N SER A 19 18.06 -33.87 -39.47
CA SER A 19 19.43 -33.36 -39.60
C SER A 19 19.51 -31.96 -40.17
N SER A 20 18.64 -31.59 -41.12
CA SER A 20 18.52 -30.25 -41.66
C SER A 20 18.02 -29.26 -40.59
N ILE A 21 16.90 -29.60 -39.95
CA ILE A 21 16.30 -28.79 -38.89
C ILE A 21 17.28 -28.55 -37.73
N ALA A 22 17.99 -29.61 -37.32
CA ALA A 22 18.97 -29.51 -36.24
C ALA A 22 20.14 -28.58 -36.58
N ARG A 23 20.62 -28.58 -37.83
CA ARG A 23 21.67 -27.73 -38.31
C ARG A 23 21.22 -26.27 -38.36
N ASP A 24 20.09 -26.00 -38.97
CA ASP A 24 19.59 -24.65 -39.20
C ASP A 24 19.19 -23.95 -37.91
N LEU A 25 18.56 -24.68 -37.01
CA LEU A 25 18.16 -24.14 -35.70
C LEU A 25 19.27 -24.22 -34.63
N LYS A 26 20.46 -24.71 -34.99
CA LYS A 26 21.59 -24.92 -34.08
C LYS A 26 21.24 -25.76 -32.84
N LEU A 27 20.41 -26.78 -33.03
CA LEU A 27 19.97 -27.70 -32.00
C LEU A 27 20.58 -29.09 -32.18
N SER A 28 20.64 -29.89 -31.09
CA SER A 28 21.04 -31.24 -31.20
C SER A 28 19.93 -32.12 -31.85
N ARG A 29 20.28 -33.14 -32.63
CA ARG A 29 19.31 -34.11 -33.20
C ARG A 29 18.43 -34.76 -32.13
N PRO A 30 18.94 -35.16 -30.93
CA PRO A 30 18.10 -35.64 -29.84
C PRO A 30 17.07 -34.64 -29.37
N THR A 31 17.43 -33.35 -29.30
CA THR A 31 16.50 -32.26 -28.92
C THR A 31 15.37 -32.14 -29.93
N VAL A 32 15.67 -32.14 -31.24
CA VAL A 32 14.64 -32.11 -32.30
C VAL A 32 13.71 -33.31 -32.19
N ARG A 33 14.24 -34.54 -32.02
CA ARG A 33 13.44 -35.79 -31.84
C ARG A 33 12.57 -35.68 -30.60
N LYS A 34 13.08 -35.17 -29.50
CA LYS A 34 12.30 -34.98 -28.27
C LYS A 34 11.08 -34.11 -28.52
N HIS A 35 11.24 -32.96 -29.17
CA HIS A 35 10.13 -32.03 -29.45
C HIS A 35 9.14 -32.54 -30.51
N LEU A 36 9.54 -33.45 -31.36
CA LEU A 36 8.64 -34.11 -32.29
C LEU A 36 7.77 -35.21 -31.61
N ARG A 37 8.30 -35.90 -30.59
CA ARG A 37 7.60 -36.96 -29.86
C ARG A 37 6.67 -36.45 -28.75
N THR A 38 6.91 -35.27 -28.20
CA THR A 38 6.15 -34.75 -27.06
C THR A 38 4.91 -34.02 -27.59
N GLU A 39 3.71 -34.59 -27.42
CA GLU A 39 2.44 -33.99 -27.84
C GLU A 39 1.97 -32.82 -26.97
N SER A 40 2.39 -32.78 -25.71
CA SER A 40 2.06 -31.71 -24.76
C SER A 40 3.12 -30.59 -24.73
N GLU A 41 2.71 -29.37 -24.42
CA GLU A 41 3.64 -28.27 -24.12
C GLU A 41 4.58 -28.67 -22.98
N VAL A 42 5.88 -28.58 -23.25
CA VAL A 42 6.89 -28.83 -22.20
C VAL A 42 6.92 -27.60 -21.30
N VAL A 43 6.07 -27.59 -20.28
CA VAL A 43 6.17 -26.62 -19.18
C VAL A 43 7.36 -27.04 -18.33
N TYR A 44 8.41 -26.21 -18.31
CA TYR A 44 9.56 -26.44 -17.43
C TYR A 44 9.15 -26.15 -15.98
N LEU A 45 8.66 -27.16 -15.29
CA LEU A 45 8.37 -27.09 -13.87
C LEU A 45 9.65 -27.47 -13.10
N ARG A 46 10.25 -26.48 -12.49
CA ARG A 46 11.36 -26.71 -11.55
C ARG A 46 10.78 -27.37 -10.29
N ALA A 47 10.96 -28.67 -10.13
CA ALA A 47 10.43 -29.44 -9.00
C ALA A 47 10.93 -28.93 -7.64
N HIS A 48 12.11 -28.31 -7.61
CA HIS A 48 12.70 -27.71 -6.39
C HIS A 48 13.40 -26.42 -6.74
N GLN A 49 12.97 -25.29 -6.14
CA GLN A 49 13.68 -24.03 -6.18
C GLN A 49 14.41 -23.83 -4.86
N PRO A 50 15.77 -23.85 -4.85
CA PRO A 50 16.50 -23.65 -3.61
C PRO A 50 16.28 -22.22 -3.08
N VAL A 51 15.98 -22.11 -1.79
CA VAL A 51 15.82 -20.82 -1.06
C VAL A 51 16.83 -20.78 0.11
N PRO A 52 18.15 -20.72 -0.18
CA PRO A 52 19.18 -20.98 0.81
C PRO A 52 19.14 -20.02 2.00
N LYS A 53 18.76 -18.74 1.79
CA LYS A 53 18.71 -17.73 2.85
C LYS A 53 17.38 -17.75 3.62
N LEU A 54 16.26 -17.94 2.94
CA LEU A 54 14.93 -17.94 3.55
C LEU A 54 14.61 -19.28 4.21
N GLY A 55 15.28 -20.38 3.82
CA GLY A 55 14.99 -21.73 4.32
C GLY A 55 15.03 -21.82 5.85
N ALA A 56 16.04 -21.24 6.50
CA ALA A 56 16.19 -21.21 7.94
C ALA A 56 15.07 -20.43 8.68
N PHE A 57 14.45 -19.47 8.01
CA PHE A 57 13.40 -18.61 8.57
C PHE A 57 11.98 -19.01 8.11
N ARG A 58 11.86 -20.07 7.33
CA ARG A 58 10.58 -20.51 6.75
C ARG A 58 9.57 -20.87 7.84
N SER A 59 9.97 -21.64 8.83
CA SER A 59 9.10 -22.05 9.95
C SER A 59 8.61 -20.85 10.78
N VAL A 60 9.46 -19.87 11.02
CA VAL A 60 9.10 -18.62 11.71
C VAL A 60 8.06 -17.84 10.90
N LEU A 61 8.30 -17.67 9.60
CA LEU A 61 7.40 -16.94 8.71
C LEU A 61 6.05 -17.66 8.55
N GLU A 62 6.04 -18.98 8.43
CA GLU A 62 4.81 -19.79 8.40
C GLU A 62 4.04 -19.69 9.72
N GLY A 63 4.73 -19.72 10.86
CA GLY A 63 4.13 -19.52 12.17
C GLY A 63 3.44 -18.15 12.28
N TRP A 64 4.10 -17.09 11.86
CA TRP A 64 3.52 -15.75 11.84
C TRP A 64 2.28 -15.68 10.92
N LEU A 65 2.38 -16.19 9.71
CA LEU A 65 1.27 -16.20 8.74
C LEU A 65 0.05 -17.00 9.23
N ASN A 66 0.28 -18.12 9.92
CA ASN A 66 -0.79 -18.94 10.50
C ASN A 66 -1.48 -18.23 11.67
N THR A 67 -0.72 -17.58 12.56
CA THR A 67 -1.27 -16.79 13.66
C THR A 67 -2.08 -15.60 13.13
N GLU A 68 -1.53 -14.87 12.16
CA GLU A 68 -2.21 -13.71 11.57
C GLU A 68 -3.45 -14.09 10.75
N ARG A 69 -3.52 -15.30 10.21
CA ARG A 69 -4.72 -15.77 9.51
C ARG A 69 -5.96 -15.72 10.37
N GLN A 70 -5.83 -15.88 11.69
CA GLN A 70 -6.93 -15.83 12.65
C GLN A 70 -7.35 -14.38 12.96
N LEU A 71 -6.52 -13.38 12.62
CA LEU A 71 -6.81 -11.98 12.83
C LEU A 71 -7.69 -11.39 11.72
N PRO A 72 -8.45 -10.32 11.99
CA PRO A 72 -9.10 -9.52 10.95
C PRO A 72 -8.09 -9.03 9.90
N LYS A 73 -8.49 -8.95 8.62
CA LYS A 73 -7.61 -8.54 7.51
C LYS A 73 -6.84 -7.23 7.77
N ALA A 74 -7.48 -6.29 8.46
CA ALA A 74 -6.90 -4.99 8.81
C ALA A 74 -5.77 -5.05 9.84
N GLN A 75 -5.63 -6.17 10.57
CA GLN A 75 -4.61 -6.36 11.62
C GLN A 75 -3.47 -7.30 11.17
N ARG A 76 -3.48 -7.74 9.91
CA ARG A 76 -2.45 -8.63 9.35
C ARG A 76 -1.30 -7.82 8.78
N ARG A 77 -0.06 -8.23 9.06
CA ARG A 77 1.14 -7.60 8.48
C ARG A 77 1.22 -7.83 6.96
N THR A 78 1.76 -6.86 6.22
CA THR A 78 2.13 -7.04 4.81
C THR A 78 3.43 -7.83 4.68
N ALA A 79 3.77 -8.22 3.44
CA ALA A 79 5.05 -8.86 3.17
C ALA A 79 6.25 -7.99 3.58
N GLN A 80 6.11 -6.65 3.50
CA GLN A 80 7.13 -5.70 3.90
C GLN A 80 7.37 -5.74 5.43
N ARG A 81 6.29 -5.71 6.23
CA ARG A 81 6.40 -5.79 7.70
C ARG A 81 6.89 -7.16 8.17
N LEU A 82 6.51 -8.23 7.47
CA LEU A 82 7.05 -9.57 7.74
C LEU A 82 8.55 -9.63 7.41
N PHE A 83 9.00 -8.99 6.33
CA PHE A 83 10.41 -8.89 5.97
C PHE A 83 11.21 -8.08 7.02
N GLU A 84 10.70 -6.92 7.45
CA GLU A 84 11.31 -6.10 8.51
C GLU A 84 11.41 -6.89 9.83
N GLY A 85 10.37 -7.67 10.18
CA GLY A 85 10.41 -8.57 11.32
C GLY A 85 11.46 -9.67 11.20
N LEU A 86 11.58 -10.30 10.01
CA LEU A 86 12.63 -11.29 9.76
C LEU A 86 14.04 -10.69 9.79
N GLN A 87 14.21 -9.43 9.37
CA GLN A 87 15.51 -8.72 9.51
C GLN A 87 15.89 -8.53 10.98
N ALA A 88 14.94 -8.22 11.86
CA ALA A 88 15.17 -8.14 13.29
C ALA A 88 15.58 -9.50 13.90
N GLU A 89 15.06 -10.60 13.34
CA GLU A 89 15.47 -11.99 13.70
C GLU A 89 16.78 -12.45 13.01
N GLY A 90 17.47 -11.54 12.29
CA GLY A 90 18.75 -11.83 11.64
C GLY A 90 18.70 -12.27 10.18
N TYR A 91 17.56 -12.17 9.52
CA TYR A 91 17.46 -12.45 8.09
C TYR A 91 18.22 -11.43 7.24
N ARG A 92 19.17 -11.90 6.42
CA ARG A 92 19.99 -11.06 5.51
C ARG A 92 19.74 -11.38 4.03
N GLY A 93 18.55 -11.82 3.70
CA GLY A 93 18.14 -12.08 2.31
C GLY A 93 17.41 -10.90 1.68
N ALA A 94 17.01 -11.07 0.41
CA ALA A 94 16.26 -10.05 -0.32
C ALA A 94 14.76 -10.08 0.04
N TYR A 95 14.13 -8.91 0.01
CA TYR A 95 12.69 -8.73 0.19
C TYR A 95 11.86 -9.59 -0.79
N ASP A 96 12.27 -9.66 -2.06
CA ASP A 96 11.57 -10.42 -3.10
C ASP A 96 11.38 -11.90 -2.76
N SER A 97 12.31 -12.48 -2.01
CA SER A 97 12.21 -13.88 -1.57
C SER A 97 11.07 -14.06 -0.55
N VAL A 98 10.94 -13.11 0.38
CA VAL A 98 9.86 -13.10 1.38
C VAL A 98 8.53 -12.80 0.71
N GLN A 99 8.47 -11.79 -0.15
CA GLN A 99 7.27 -11.41 -0.88
C GLN A 99 6.72 -12.57 -1.73
N ARG A 100 7.60 -13.25 -2.45
CA ARG A 100 7.26 -14.41 -3.29
C ARG A 100 6.70 -15.57 -2.46
N PHE A 101 7.33 -15.85 -1.33
CA PHE A 101 6.86 -16.85 -0.39
C PHE A 101 5.47 -16.51 0.18
N VAL A 102 5.28 -15.30 0.68
CA VAL A 102 4.00 -14.81 1.21
C VAL A 102 2.91 -14.85 0.14
N LYS A 103 3.23 -14.46 -1.10
CA LYS A 103 2.30 -14.53 -2.24
C LYS A 103 1.90 -15.98 -2.55
N GLN A 104 2.85 -16.90 -2.61
CA GLN A 104 2.58 -18.33 -2.81
C GLN A 104 1.72 -18.91 -1.67
N TRP A 105 2.07 -18.61 -0.43
CA TRP A 105 1.32 -19.09 0.73
C TRP A 105 -0.12 -18.55 0.74
N LYS A 106 -0.34 -17.28 0.38
CA LYS A 106 -1.67 -16.69 0.25
C LYS A 106 -2.45 -17.25 -0.95
N SER A 107 -1.81 -17.44 -2.10
CA SER A 107 -2.47 -17.96 -3.31
C SER A 107 -2.91 -19.42 -3.20
N ALA A 108 -2.20 -20.25 -2.43
CA ALA A 108 -2.61 -21.59 -2.10
C ALA A 108 -3.96 -21.67 -1.35
N GLN A 109 -4.46 -20.54 -0.89
CA GLN A 109 -5.67 -20.43 -0.06
C GLN A 109 -6.81 -19.59 -0.67
N THR A 110 -6.66 -19.01 -1.88
CA THR A 110 -7.66 -18.04 -2.43
C THR A 110 -7.98 -18.24 -3.91
N LYS A 111 -9.27 -18.06 -4.29
CA LYS A 111 -9.77 -18.06 -5.69
C LYS A 111 -9.58 -16.67 -6.36
N PRO A 112 -9.41 -16.55 -7.69
CA PRO A 112 -9.01 -15.29 -8.37
C PRO A 112 -10.15 -14.28 -8.60
N SER A 113 -9.84 -12.97 -8.59
CA SER A 113 -10.76 -11.88 -8.95
C SER A 113 -10.13 -10.83 -9.90
N ILE A 114 -10.95 -10.07 -10.60
CA ILE A 114 -10.65 -9.14 -11.73
C ILE A 114 -10.24 -7.74 -11.22
N LYS A 115 -9.34 -7.03 -11.92
CA LYS A 115 -8.81 -5.69 -11.57
C LYS A 115 -9.33 -4.60 -12.53
N GLU A 116 -9.71 -3.44 -11.98
CA GLU A 116 -10.13 -2.24 -12.72
C GLU A 116 -8.98 -1.25 -12.95
N ALA A 117 -9.05 -0.42 -14.02
CA ALA A 117 -8.04 0.55 -14.41
C ALA A 117 -8.25 1.93 -13.73
N PHE A 118 -7.16 2.60 -13.34
CA PHE A 118 -7.16 3.86 -12.58
C PHE A 118 -6.33 4.95 -13.28
N VAL A 119 -6.85 6.18 -13.36
CA VAL A 119 -6.16 7.37 -13.91
C VAL A 119 -5.64 8.24 -12.75
N PRO A 120 -4.32 8.48 -12.61
CA PRO A 120 -3.76 9.29 -11.54
C PRO A 120 -4.13 10.78 -11.65
N LEU A 121 -4.52 11.41 -10.52
CA LEU A 121 -4.65 12.86 -10.43
C LEU A 121 -3.28 13.51 -10.19
N VAL A 122 -3.00 14.59 -10.93
CA VAL A 122 -1.78 15.40 -10.78
C VAL A 122 -2.13 16.67 -10.02
N PHE A 123 -1.35 16.98 -8.98
CA PHE A 123 -1.48 18.17 -8.14
C PHE A 123 -0.18 18.99 -8.17
N ALA A 124 -0.29 20.31 -8.09
CA ALA A 124 0.86 21.18 -7.91
C ALA A 124 1.33 21.21 -6.44
N PRO A 125 2.59 21.60 -6.15
CA PRO A 125 3.05 21.84 -4.78
C PRO A 125 2.14 22.83 -4.05
N GLY A 126 1.77 22.50 -2.80
CA GLY A 126 0.91 23.35 -1.97
C GLY A 126 -0.56 23.47 -2.42
N ASP A 127 -0.96 22.75 -3.50
CA ASP A 127 -2.32 22.86 -4.05
C ASP A 127 -3.37 22.24 -3.14
N ALA A 128 -3.17 21.00 -2.70
CA ALA A 128 -4.20 20.27 -1.97
C ALA A 128 -3.65 19.38 -0.87
N CYS A 129 -4.44 19.22 0.20
CA CYS A 129 -4.27 18.23 1.23
C CYS A 129 -5.57 17.43 1.40
N GLN A 130 -5.47 16.14 1.52
CA GLN A 130 -6.61 15.26 1.81
C GLN A 130 -6.68 14.98 3.31
N PHE A 131 -7.90 14.94 3.84
CA PHE A 131 -8.21 14.64 5.23
C PHE A 131 -9.13 13.44 5.35
N ASP A 132 -8.87 12.56 6.33
CA ASP A 132 -9.76 11.46 6.68
C ASP A 132 -9.59 11.06 8.15
N TRP A 133 -10.57 10.29 8.66
CA TRP A 133 -10.50 9.64 9.95
C TRP A 133 -10.33 8.14 9.81
N SER A 134 -9.58 7.54 10.74
CA SER A 134 -9.63 6.09 10.96
C SER A 134 -9.92 5.76 12.42
N GLN A 135 -10.23 4.51 12.65
CA GLN A 135 -10.37 3.93 13.99
C GLN A 135 -9.29 2.90 14.18
N GLU A 136 -8.48 3.07 15.23
CA GLU A 136 -7.34 2.21 15.52
C GLU A 136 -7.41 1.68 16.95
N HIS A 137 -6.75 0.55 17.21
CA HIS A 137 -6.70 -0.07 18.51
C HIS A 137 -5.31 0.06 19.11
N VAL A 138 -5.22 0.66 20.27
CA VAL A 138 -3.98 0.90 21.03
C VAL A 138 -4.14 0.50 22.49
N GLU A 139 -3.04 0.46 23.22
CA GLU A 139 -3.04 0.38 24.66
C GLU A 139 -2.44 1.67 25.22
N ILE A 140 -3.19 2.40 26.06
CA ILE A 140 -2.75 3.64 26.68
C ILE A 140 -2.86 3.50 28.19
N GLY A 141 -1.73 3.68 28.90
CA GLY A 141 -1.68 3.52 30.35
C GLY A 141 -2.08 2.11 30.81
N GLY A 142 -1.81 1.07 30.00
CA GLY A 142 -2.19 -0.31 30.29
C GLY A 142 -3.63 -0.67 29.93
N VAL A 143 -4.41 0.28 29.39
CA VAL A 143 -5.82 0.06 29.00
C VAL A 143 -5.93 -0.06 27.47
N ALA A 144 -6.55 -1.12 26.99
CA ALA A 144 -6.85 -1.30 25.58
C ALA A 144 -8.00 -0.37 25.15
N LEU A 145 -7.72 0.54 24.22
CA LEU A 145 -8.66 1.55 23.75
C LEU A 145 -8.84 1.49 22.24
N SER A 146 -10.03 1.85 21.79
CA SER A 146 -10.30 2.21 20.40
C SER A 146 -10.26 3.72 20.29
N ILE A 147 -9.32 4.23 19.49
CA ILE A 147 -9.10 5.67 19.30
C ILE A 147 -9.45 6.10 17.88
N LYS A 148 -9.67 7.39 17.70
CA LYS A 148 -9.77 8.02 16.38
C LYS A 148 -8.44 8.64 15.98
N VAL A 149 -8.06 8.44 14.72
CA VAL A 149 -6.82 8.99 14.16
C VAL A 149 -7.18 9.88 12.98
N ALA A 150 -6.81 11.15 13.08
CA ALA A 150 -6.93 12.12 12.00
C ALA A 150 -5.75 11.94 11.03
N HIS A 151 -6.03 11.82 9.77
CA HIS A 151 -5.04 11.67 8.70
C HIS A 151 -5.03 12.88 7.81
N PHE A 152 -3.86 13.42 7.55
CA PHE A 152 -3.59 14.47 6.57
C PHE A 152 -2.58 13.96 5.55
N ARG A 153 -2.79 14.26 4.28
CA ARG A 153 -1.84 13.93 3.22
C ARG A 153 -1.79 15.03 2.18
N LEU A 154 -0.62 15.64 2.03
CA LEU A 154 -0.36 16.55 0.93
C LEU A 154 -0.40 15.80 -0.40
N ALA A 155 -1.19 16.32 -1.34
CA ALA A 155 -1.48 15.61 -2.58
C ALA A 155 -0.29 15.53 -3.54
N TYR A 156 0.61 16.52 -3.53
CA TYR A 156 1.83 16.55 -4.34
C TYR A 156 2.94 15.72 -3.68
N SER A 157 3.50 16.20 -2.57
CA SER A 157 4.68 15.61 -1.92
C SER A 157 4.42 14.23 -1.29
N ARG A 158 3.16 13.87 -1.07
CA ARG A 158 2.75 12.66 -0.31
C ARG A 158 3.13 12.73 1.17
N GLN A 159 3.65 13.86 1.65
CA GLN A 159 3.90 14.06 3.07
C GLN A 159 2.63 13.84 3.86
N MET A 160 2.71 13.00 4.88
CA MET A 160 1.60 12.72 5.77
C MET A 160 1.83 13.30 7.16
N PHE A 161 0.74 13.59 7.83
CA PHE A 161 0.68 13.84 9.26
C PHE A 161 -0.50 13.08 9.85
N VAL A 162 -0.31 12.47 11.00
CA VAL A 162 -1.39 11.75 11.72
C VAL A 162 -1.35 12.10 13.19
N VAL A 163 -2.54 12.20 13.80
CA VAL A 163 -2.70 12.52 15.22
C VAL A 163 -3.87 11.76 15.82
N GLY A 164 -3.69 11.20 17.01
CA GLY A 164 -4.67 10.36 17.71
C GLY A 164 -5.50 11.13 18.74
N TYR A 165 -6.80 10.79 18.81
CA TYR A 165 -7.78 11.37 19.72
C TYR A 165 -8.65 10.30 20.38
N PRO A 166 -9.20 10.56 21.57
CA PRO A 166 -10.12 9.61 22.21
C PRO A 166 -11.43 9.42 21.43
N CYS A 167 -11.90 10.44 20.73
CA CYS A 167 -13.14 10.42 19.94
C CYS A 167 -13.05 11.37 18.74
N GLU A 168 -14.15 11.55 18.00
CA GLU A 168 -14.26 12.39 16.82
C GLU A 168 -15.27 13.49 17.07
N THR A 169 -14.83 14.60 17.68
CA THR A 169 -15.64 15.81 17.88
C THR A 169 -15.17 16.92 16.97
N GLN A 170 -15.95 17.99 16.88
CA GLN A 170 -15.60 19.17 16.10
C GLN A 170 -14.32 19.84 16.63
N GLU A 171 -14.19 19.92 17.95
CA GLU A 171 -13.00 20.49 18.61
C GLU A 171 -11.73 19.71 18.21
N MET A 172 -11.82 18.39 18.13
CA MET A 172 -10.71 17.53 17.72
C MET A 172 -10.39 17.70 16.23
N VAL A 173 -11.39 17.93 15.37
CA VAL A 173 -11.15 18.30 13.97
C VAL A 173 -10.39 19.61 13.90
N LEU A 174 -10.79 20.64 14.64
CA LEU A 174 -10.13 21.95 14.63
C LEU A 174 -8.69 21.85 15.17
N ASP A 175 -8.47 21.16 16.30
CA ASP A 175 -7.13 20.92 16.86
C ASP A 175 -6.24 20.14 15.88
N ALA A 176 -6.79 19.10 15.23
CA ALA A 176 -6.05 18.31 14.25
C ALA A 176 -5.53 19.16 13.08
N HIS A 177 -6.32 20.11 12.58
CA HIS A 177 -5.91 21.04 11.53
C HIS A 177 -4.80 21.98 12.00
N ASN A 178 -4.94 22.55 13.20
CA ASN A 178 -3.91 23.41 13.79
C ASN A 178 -2.56 22.67 13.89
N ARG A 179 -2.59 21.43 14.39
CA ARG A 179 -1.38 20.58 14.49
C ARG A 179 -0.81 20.21 13.13
N ALA A 180 -1.67 19.91 12.16
CA ALA A 180 -1.23 19.56 10.80
C ALA A 180 -0.56 20.75 10.11
N PHE A 181 -1.14 21.96 10.20
CA PHE A 181 -0.57 23.16 9.60
C PHE A 181 0.75 23.56 10.28
N ALA A 182 0.84 23.41 11.60
CA ALA A 182 2.09 23.60 12.32
C ALA A 182 3.16 22.57 11.91
N PHE A 183 2.77 21.30 11.73
CA PHE A 183 3.68 20.24 11.29
C PHE A 183 4.17 20.46 9.85
N PHE A 184 3.30 20.91 8.96
CA PHE A 184 3.65 21.21 7.57
C PHE A 184 4.38 22.56 7.40
N GLY A 185 4.38 23.40 8.42
CA GLY A 185 4.95 24.75 8.32
C GLY A 185 4.21 25.66 7.35
N GLY A 186 2.96 25.31 7.01
CA GLY A 186 2.14 26.07 6.06
C GLY A 186 0.76 25.47 5.86
N VAL A 187 -0.06 26.18 5.08
CA VAL A 187 -1.46 25.81 4.80
C VAL A 187 -1.62 25.55 3.32
N PRO A 188 -2.16 24.38 2.90
CA PRO A 188 -2.46 24.11 1.50
C PRO A 188 -3.61 25.00 1.02
N LYS A 189 -3.66 25.29 -0.30
CA LYS A 189 -4.73 26.10 -0.88
C LYS A 189 -6.11 25.47 -0.71
N ARG A 190 -6.17 24.13 -0.82
CA ARG A 190 -7.42 23.38 -0.70
C ARG A 190 -7.27 22.22 0.29
N MET A 191 -8.31 22.04 1.09
CA MET A 191 -8.46 20.87 1.95
C MET A 191 -9.59 20.00 1.45
N ILE A 192 -9.31 18.74 1.10
CA ILE A 192 -10.27 17.80 0.51
C ILE A 192 -10.81 16.89 1.62
N TYR A 193 -12.14 16.88 1.79
CA TYR A 193 -12.84 16.09 2.80
C TYR A 193 -13.78 15.07 2.15
N ASP A 194 -13.96 13.94 2.82
CA ASP A 194 -15.19 13.16 2.61
C ASP A 194 -16.39 13.87 3.26
N ASN A 195 -17.59 13.36 3.07
CA ASN A 195 -18.83 13.90 3.64
C ASN A 195 -18.89 13.70 5.19
N LEU A 196 -17.91 14.28 5.90
CA LEU A 196 -17.80 14.22 7.35
C LEU A 196 -18.86 15.09 8.01
N LYS A 197 -19.70 14.51 8.89
CA LYS A 197 -20.72 15.25 9.64
C LYS A 197 -20.18 16.38 10.52
N THR A 198 -18.92 16.30 10.94
CA THR A 198 -18.23 17.34 11.73
C THR A 198 -17.78 18.54 10.89
N VAL A 199 -17.74 18.39 9.57
CA VAL A 199 -17.31 19.43 8.61
C VAL A 199 -18.48 19.92 7.77
N VAL A 200 -19.41 19.02 7.37
CA VAL A 200 -20.54 19.29 6.48
C VAL A 200 -21.86 19.13 7.21
N ASP A 201 -22.63 20.20 7.33
CA ASP A 201 -23.98 20.18 7.95
C ASP A 201 -25.03 19.60 7.00
N ALA A 202 -24.93 19.86 5.68
CA ALA A 202 -25.87 19.36 4.70
C ALA A 202 -25.19 19.10 3.36
N ILE A 203 -25.57 17.96 2.74
CA ILE A 203 -25.22 17.61 1.38
C ILE A 203 -26.37 18.07 0.47
N LEU A 204 -26.08 19.00 -0.44
CA LEU A 204 -27.04 19.50 -1.41
C LEU A 204 -26.92 18.75 -2.74
N VAL A 205 -27.67 19.15 -3.75
CA VAL A 205 -27.64 18.51 -5.06
C VAL A 205 -26.28 18.74 -5.75
N GLY A 206 -25.69 17.68 -6.30
CA GLY A 206 -24.38 17.76 -6.98
C GLY A 206 -23.19 17.91 -6.01
N LYS A 207 -22.32 18.89 -6.29
CA LYS A 207 -21.11 19.16 -5.48
C LYS A 207 -21.33 20.17 -4.36
N GLU A 208 -22.50 20.77 -4.27
CA GLU A 208 -22.79 21.79 -3.26
C GLU A 208 -22.88 21.18 -1.86
N ARG A 209 -22.23 21.84 -0.90
CA ARG A 209 -22.20 21.45 0.52
C ARG A 209 -22.42 22.68 1.38
N ARG A 210 -23.16 22.50 2.45
CA ARG A 210 -23.21 23.51 3.52
C ARG A 210 -22.25 23.09 4.62
N PHE A 211 -21.12 23.75 4.67
CA PHE A 211 -20.12 23.50 5.70
C PHE A 211 -20.55 24.09 7.04
N ASN A 212 -20.13 23.43 8.12
CA ASN A 212 -20.37 23.88 9.48
C ASN A 212 -19.78 25.28 9.71
N ARG A 213 -20.52 26.16 10.43
CA ARG A 213 -20.12 27.56 10.67
C ARG A 213 -18.78 27.68 11.40
N ARG A 214 -18.54 26.86 12.44
CA ARG A 214 -17.26 26.85 13.19
C ARG A 214 -16.11 26.38 12.31
N PHE A 215 -16.37 25.36 11.48
CA PHE A 215 -15.37 24.87 10.52
C PHE A 215 -15.04 25.94 9.45
N MET A 216 -16.04 26.69 8.96
CA MET A 216 -15.81 27.80 8.03
C MET A 216 -15.02 28.95 8.68
N ALA A 217 -15.18 29.17 10.00
CA ALA A 217 -14.34 30.15 10.71
C ALA A 217 -12.85 29.72 10.70
N LEU A 218 -12.55 28.43 10.87
CA LEU A 218 -11.19 27.90 10.72
C LEU A 218 -10.67 28.08 9.29
N ALA A 219 -11.48 27.72 8.27
CA ALA A 219 -11.10 27.85 6.86
C ALA A 219 -10.79 29.30 6.48
N ASN A 220 -11.60 30.25 6.97
CA ASN A 220 -11.38 31.68 6.76
C ASN A 220 -10.17 32.21 7.52
N HIS A 221 -9.89 31.71 8.73
CA HIS A 221 -8.71 32.09 9.51
C HIS A 221 -7.41 31.67 8.81
N TYR A 222 -7.35 30.47 8.30
CA TYR A 222 -6.18 29.91 7.63
C TYR A 222 -6.15 30.17 6.12
N LEU A 223 -7.21 30.73 5.54
CA LEU A 223 -7.36 31.06 4.12
C LEU A 223 -7.22 29.85 3.18
N PHE A 224 -7.77 28.71 3.57
CA PHE A 224 -7.86 27.55 2.68
C PHE A 224 -9.30 27.33 2.18
N GLU A 225 -9.42 26.75 0.99
CA GLU A 225 -10.70 26.37 0.40
C GLU A 225 -11.10 24.94 0.84
N PRO A 226 -12.21 24.75 1.55
CA PRO A 226 -12.73 23.43 1.83
C PRO A 226 -13.42 22.83 0.60
N ALA A 227 -12.95 21.68 0.13
CA ALA A 227 -13.49 20.94 -1.00
C ALA A 227 -14.06 19.60 -0.53
N ALA A 228 -15.31 19.30 -0.86
CA ALA A 228 -15.88 18.00 -0.59
C ALA A 228 -15.68 17.07 -1.81
N CYS A 229 -15.38 15.79 -1.56
CA CYS A 229 -15.35 14.78 -2.60
C CYS A 229 -16.72 14.62 -3.25
N THR A 230 -16.74 14.34 -4.55
CA THR A 230 -17.98 13.97 -5.24
C THR A 230 -18.50 12.64 -4.67
N PRO A 231 -19.79 12.49 -4.38
CA PRO A 231 -20.36 11.22 -3.96
C PRO A 231 -20.01 10.10 -4.96
N ALA A 232 -19.63 8.94 -4.47
CA ALA A 232 -19.21 7.77 -5.25
C ALA A 232 -17.94 7.94 -6.12
N SER A 233 -17.14 9.00 -5.92
CA SER A 233 -15.87 9.22 -6.64
C SER A 233 -14.67 8.77 -5.79
N GLY A 234 -14.57 7.49 -5.49
CA GLY A 234 -13.46 6.90 -4.72
C GLY A 234 -12.08 7.19 -5.32
N TRP A 235 -12.00 7.48 -6.62
CA TRP A 235 -10.77 7.86 -7.31
C TRP A 235 -10.22 9.24 -6.88
N GLU A 236 -11.08 10.19 -6.45
CA GLU A 236 -10.64 11.49 -5.90
C GLU A 236 -9.97 11.33 -4.53
N LYS A 237 -10.30 10.26 -3.80
CA LYS A 237 -9.86 9.98 -2.43
C LYS A 237 -8.84 8.85 -2.31
N GLY A 238 -8.56 8.12 -3.38
CA GLY A 238 -7.75 6.89 -3.34
C GLY A 238 -6.36 7.03 -2.70
N GLN A 239 -5.81 8.24 -2.62
CA GLN A 239 -4.52 8.48 -1.96
C GLN A 239 -4.61 8.41 -0.43
N ILE A 240 -5.63 9.04 0.18
CA ILE A 240 -5.79 9.04 1.64
C ILE A 240 -6.32 7.70 2.15
N GLU A 241 -7.18 7.01 1.39
CA GLU A 241 -7.64 5.68 1.73
C GLU A 241 -6.50 4.67 1.79
N ASN A 242 -5.58 4.73 0.82
CA ASN A 242 -4.34 3.96 0.84
C ASN A 242 -3.47 4.33 2.03
N GLN A 243 -3.40 5.62 2.41
CA GLN A 243 -2.66 6.07 3.59
C GLN A 243 -3.24 5.47 4.87
N VAL A 244 -4.55 5.49 5.07
CA VAL A 244 -5.20 4.90 6.24
C VAL A 244 -4.80 3.44 6.40
N GLY A 245 -4.83 2.65 5.31
CA GLY A 245 -4.36 1.28 5.31
C GLY A 245 -2.88 1.13 5.68
N ASN A 246 -2.03 1.96 5.09
CA ASN A 246 -0.60 1.95 5.34
C ASN A 246 -0.25 2.38 6.78
N VAL A 247 -0.88 3.45 7.29
CA VAL A 247 -0.68 3.93 8.66
C VAL A 247 -1.08 2.87 9.68
N ARG A 248 -2.23 2.22 9.48
CA ARG A 248 -2.66 1.11 10.33
C ARG A 248 -1.60 0.02 10.39
N GLU A 249 -1.08 -0.37 9.24
CA GLU A 249 -0.07 -1.40 9.16
C GLU A 249 1.27 -0.97 9.76
N TRP A 250 1.75 0.22 9.41
CA TRP A 250 3.10 0.65 9.80
C TRP A 250 3.19 1.13 11.23
N LEU A 251 2.10 1.69 11.79
CA LEU A 251 2.13 2.36 13.09
C LEU A 251 1.28 1.65 14.16
N PHE A 252 0.23 0.93 13.75
CA PHE A 252 -0.71 0.31 14.68
C PHE A 252 -0.74 -1.22 14.61
N THR A 253 0.09 -1.85 13.77
CA THR A 253 0.20 -3.31 13.66
C THR A 253 1.67 -3.75 13.83
N PRO A 254 1.98 -4.56 14.86
CA PRO A 254 1.12 -5.05 15.94
C PRO A 254 0.63 -3.92 16.85
N LYS A 255 -0.36 -4.22 17.73
CA LYS A 255 -0.99 -3.22 18.61
C LYS A 255 0.06 -2.41 19.38
N ALA A 256 0.07 -1.11 19.17
CA ALA A 256 1.00 -0.18 19.78
C ALA A 256 0.59 0.17 21.22
N ARG A 257 1.58 0.44 22.09
CA ARG A 257 1.41 0.71 23.52
C ARG A 257 2.08 2.01 23.91
N PHE A 258 1.37 2.85 24.66
CA PHE A 258 1.85 4.16 25.08
C PHE A 258 1.45 4.48 26.52
N PRO A 259 2.22 5.29 27.26
CA PRO A 259 1.83 5.75 28.60
C PRO A 259 0.68 6.77 28.56
N SER A 260 0.56 7.58 27.50
CA SER A 260 -0.44 8.63 27.36
C SER A 260 -0.74 8.98 25.90
N PHE A 261 -1.81 9.75 25.65
CA PHE A 261 -2.10 10.33 24.33
C PHE A 261 -1.01 11.31 23.86
N ALA A 262 -0.39 12.04 24.76
CA ALA A 262 0.74 12.92 24.43
C ALA A 262 1.90 12.11 23.86
N ALA A 263 2.33 11.06 24.55
CA ALA A 263 3.40 10.17 24.08
C ALA A 263 3.06 9.47 22.75
N LEU A 264 1.80 9.06 22.56
CA LEU A 264 1.33 8.54 21.28
C LEU A 264 1.52 9.59 20.17
N ASN A 265 1.06 10.82 20.38
CA ASN A 265 1.07 11.85 19.36
C ASN A 265 2.49 12.35 19.04
N ASP A 266 3.37 12.46 20.01
CA ASP A 266 4.78 12.78 19.81
C ASP A 266 5.47 11.70 18.98
N TRP A 267 5.21 10.44 19.29
CA TRP A 267 5.71 9.30 18.52
C TRP A 267 5.16 9.30 17.09
N LEU A 268 3.84 9.52 16.89
CA LEU A 268 3.23 9.60 15.58
C LEU A 268 3.87 10.70 14.72
N ALA A 269 4.09 11.88 15.29
CA ALA A 269 4.74 13.00 14.60
C ALA A 269 6.19 12.65 14.19
N SER A 270 6.96 12.00 15.06
CA SER A 270 8.30 11.51 14.74
C SER A 270 8.27 10.50 13.60
N ARG A 271 7.37 9.51 13.67
CA ARG A 271 7.22 8.49 12.63
C ARG A 271 6.80 9.08 11.28
N CYS A 272 5.97 10.13 11.26
CA CYS A 272 5.63 10.84 10.03
C CYS A 272 6.86 11.46 9.36
N ARG A 273 7.79 12.05 10.14
CA ARG A 273 9.06 12.59 9.62
C ARG A 273 9.98 11.49 9.10
N GLU A 274 10.12 10.39 9.83
CA GLU A 274 10.93 9.25 9.40
C GLU A 274 10.39 8.59 8.11
N LEU A 275 9.07 8.43 8.02
CA LEU A 275 8.44 7.84 6.84
C LEU A 275 8.54 8.75 5.60
N ALA A 276 8.77 10.06 5.78
CA ALA A 276 9.05 10.98 4.69
C ALA A 276 10.40 10.72 3.98
N GLN A 277 11.32 9.98 4.62
CA GLN A 277 12.58 9.56 3.97
C GLN A 277 12.38 8.41 2.95
N ARG A 278 11.20 7.86 2.85
CA ARG A 278 10.86 6.85 1.83
C ARG A 278 10.83 7.50 0.44
N LYS A 279 11.14 6.68 -0.59
CA LYS A 279 11.04 7.11 -1.99
C LYS A 279 9.63 7.61 -2.33
N HIS A 280 9.59 8.71 -3.06
CA HIS A 280 8.32 9.24 -3.55
C HIS A 280 7.71 8.27 -4.58
N PRO A 281 6.39 7.96 -4.50
CA PRO A 281 5.79 6.91 -5.34
C PRO A 281 5.73 7.24 -6.84
N VAL A 282 5.88 8.51 -7.21
CA VAL A 282 5.88 8.99 -8.60
C VAL A 282 7.28 9.48 -9.00
N GLU A 283 7.92 10.29 -8.15
CA GLU A 283 9.27 10.85 -8.37
C GLU A 283 10.33 9.84 -7.88
N ALA A 284 10.61 8.81 -8.67
CA ALA A 284 11.43 7.66 -8.24
C ALA A 284 12.86 8.00 -7.76
N THR A 285 13.39 9.16 -8.12
CA THR A 285 14.73 9.64 -7.75
C THR A 285 14.75 10.47 -6.45
N ARG A 286 13.57 10.86 -5.94
CA ARG A 286 13.41 11.74 -4.78
C ARG A 286 12.72 11.02 -3.63
N THR A 287 12.96 11.47 -2.42
CA THR A 287 12.18 11.07 -1.24
C THR A 287 10.91 11.94 -1.12
N ILE A 288 9.98 11.53 -0.27
CA ILE A 288 8.81 12.35 0.10
C ILE A 288 9.28 13.67 0.71
N ALA A 289 10.32 13.62 1.56
CA ALA A 289 10.91 14.82 2.18
C ALA A 289 11.54 15.77 1.17
N ASP A 290 12.17 15.26 0.08
CA ASP A 290 12.73 16.11 -0.98
C ASP A 290 11.64 16.79 -1.82
N CYS A 291 10.42 16.26 -1.81
CA CYS A 291 9.28 16.81 -2.53
C CYS A 291 8.40 17.72 -1.63
N PHE A 292 8.66 17.72 -0.32
CA PHE A 292 7.94 18.52 0.68
C PHE A 292 8.54 19.90 0.81
#